data_51e7be28340464ff33a529a96ff73ca1
#
_entry.id   51e7be28340464ff33a529a96ff73ca1
#
_cell.length_a   1.000
_cell.length_b   1.000
_cell.length_c   1.000
_cell.angle_alpha   90.00
_cell.angle_beta   90.00
_cell.angle_gamma   90.00
#
_symmetry.space_group_name_H-M   'P 1'
#
loop_
_entity.id
_entity.type
_entity.pdbx_description
1 polymer ?
#
loop_
_entity_poly.entity_id
_entity_poly.type
_entity_poly.pdbx_seq_one_letter_code
_entity_poly.pdbx_strand_id
1 'polypeptide(L)'
;MLIEKIKAYKWQALASFVMTGLMVASSLLQPRYLQEVLDALLAGRHEAIYSIGAWLIGVALVGLVAGGVNVILAAYIAQGVSSDLREDAFRKIQTFSYANIERFNAGNLVVRMTNDINQIQNMVMMVFQILFRLPLLFIGSFILAVHTLPSLWWVIVLMVVLIFALTGIMMGMMGPRFAKFQTLLERINAIAKENLRGVRVVKSFVQEKEQFNKFTEVSDELLGQNLYIGYAFSVMQPFMMLVGYGAVFLSIWLVGGMAQSDSSVVGSLASFVNYLSQIIFTIVMIGFLGNTVSRGMISMMRIREVLDTEPAMTFKDLPDEDLEGSLSFENVTFTYPTDEEPMLKNVTFDIAPGQMVGVVGATGAGKSTLAQLIPRLFDPQEGSIKIGGKDIRDVSEGTLRKTVSIVLQRAI
;
A
#
# COMPACT_ATOMS: atom_id res chain seq x y z
N MET A 1 9.38 10.09 7.43
CA MET A 1 7.93 10.05 7.55
C MET A 1 7.42 8.79 8.28
N LEU A 2 7.31 7.59 7.66
CA LEU A 2 6.74 6.39 8.31
C LEU A 2 7.49 5.98 9.59
N ILE A 3 8.82 5.91 9.53
CA ILE A 3 9.66 5.57 10.70
C ILE A 3 9.48 6.58 11.84
N GLU A 4 9.28 7.85 11.54
CA GLU A 4 9.03 8.90 12.56
C GLU A 4 7.68 8.68 13.23
N LYS A 5 6.63 8.33 12.48
CA LYS A 5 5.33 8.00 13.05
C LYS A 5 5.39 6.74 13.91
N ILE A 6 6.11 5.70 13.46
CA ILE A 6 6.32 4.49 14.26
C ILE A 6 7.10 4.79 15.57
N LYS A 7 7.99 5.77 15.58
CA LYS A 7 8.72 6.17 16.82
C LYS A 7 7.77 6.64 17.93
N ALA A 8 6.61 7.18 17.62
CA ALA A 8 5.60 7.52 18.63
C ALA A 8 5.09 6.26 19.37
N TYR A 9 5.12 5.11 18.71
CA TYR A 9 4.66 3.79 19.21
C TYR A 9 5.82 2.87 19.56
N LYS A 10 7.02 3.40 19.90
CA LYS A 10 8.26 2.63 20.13
C LYS A 10 8.14 1.53 21.16
N TRP A 11 7.39 1.76 22.23
CA TRP A 11 7.21 0.77 23.29
C TRP A 11 6.30 -0.39 22.85
N GLN A 12 5.24 -0.07 22.12
CA GLN A 12 4.36 -1.08 21.53
C GLN A 12 5.08 -1.86 20.41
N ALA A 13 5.91 -1.18 19.62
CA ALA A 13 6.74 -1.82 18.59
C ALA A 13 7.77 -2.78 19.23
N LEU A 14 8.44 -2.35 20.32
CA LEU A 14 9.34 -3.21 21.06
C LEU A 14 8.61 -4.41 21.67
N ALA A 15 7.46 -4.18 22.30
CA ALA A 15 6.63 -5.25 22.86
C ALA A 15 6.18 -6.24 21.77
N SER A 16 5.73 -5.75 20.59
CA SER A 16 5.38 -6.58 19.45
C SER A 16 6.57 -7.42 18.97
N PHE A 17 7.77 -6.85 18.92
CA PHE A 17 8.99 -7.59 18.55
C PHE A 17 9.33 -8.68 19.57
N VAL A 18 9.21 -8.40 20.86
CA VAL A 18 9.40 -9.41 21.94
C VAL A 18 8.36 -10.52 21.85
N MET A 19 7.09 -10.17 21.63
CA MET A 19 6.01 -11.16 21.46
C MET A 19 6.23 -12.03 20.21
N THR A 20 6.69 -11.44 19.11
CA THR A 20 7.10 -12.20 17.92
C THR A 20 8.24 -13.16 18.24
N GLY A 21 9.25 -12.73 18.98
CA GLY A 21 10.36 -13.58 19.43
C GLY A 21 9.88 -14.77 20.29
N LEU A 22 9.00 -14.50 21.25
CA LEU A 22 8.40 -15.55 22.10
C LEU A 22 7.55 -16.55 21.28
N MET A 23 6.75 -16.04 20.34
CA MET A 23 5.96 -16.87 19.44
C MET A 23 6.84 -17.75 18.55
N VAL A 24 7.92 -17.21 18.00
CA VAL A 24 8.90 -17.97 17.20
C VAL A 24 9.62 -19.00 18.06
N ALA A 25 10.10 -18.60 19.24
CA ALA A 25 10.76 -19.53 20.18
C ALA A 25 9.83 -20.69 20.56
N SER A 26 8.56 -20.39 20.85
CA SER A 26 7.54 -21.41 21.08
C SER A 26 7.41 -22.37 19.90
N SER A 27 7.28 -21.84 18.68
CA SER A 27 7.15 -22.65 17.45
C SER A 27 8.38 -23.52 17.18
N LEU A 28 9.57 -23.03 17.55
CA LEU A 28 10.84 -23.75 17.36
C LEU A 28 11.08 -24.81 18.44
N LEU A 29 10.57 -24.62 19.66
CA LEU A 29 10.71 -25.57 20.74
C LEU A 29 9.75 -26.76 20.67
N GLN A 30 8.57 -26.59 20.07
CA GLN A 30 7.56 -27.63 19.94
C GLN A 30 8.09 -28.91 19.28
N PRO A 31 8.80 -28.88 18.12
CA PRO A 31 9.37 -30.10 17.52
C PRO A 31 10.36 -30.81 18.42
N ARG A 32 11.17 -30.04 19.21
CA ARG A 32 12.12 -30.62 20.14
C ARG A 32 11.44 -31.37 21.29
N TYR A 33 10.41 -30.79 21.91
CA TYR A 33 9.64 -31.51 22.94
C TYR A 33 8.89 -32.71 22.37
N LEU A 34 8.40 -32.62 21.10
CA LEU A 34 7.82 -33.78 20.42
C LEU A 34 8.87 -34.91 20.27
N GLN A 35 10.11 -34.59 19.91
CA GLN A 35 11.21 -35.52 19.86
C GLN A 35 11.41 -36.19 21.23
N GLU A 36 11.51 -35.42 22.31
CA GLU A 36 11.70 -35.93 23.65
C GLU A 36 10.56 -36.84 24.12
N VAL A 37 9.30 -36.55 23.69
CA VAL A 37 8.15 -37.45 23.94
C VAL A 37 8.32 -38.78 23.19
N LEU A 38 8.72 -38.72 21.90
CA LEU A 38 8.94 -39.94 21.10
C LEU A 38 10.10 -40.79 21.68
N ASP A 39 11.19 -40.16 22.06
CA ASP A 39 12.34 -40.84 22.68
C ASP A 39 11.96 -41.46 24.03
N ALA A 40 11.15 -40.78 24.84
CA ALA A 40 10.62 -41.32 26.09
C ALA A 40 9.68 -42.52 25.85
N LEU A 41 8.85 -42.45 24.82
CA LEU A 41 7.95 -43.55 24.44
C LEU A 41 8.71 -44.79 23.99
N LEU A 42 9.69 -44.60 23.10
CA LEU A 42 10.56 -45.71 22.63
C LEU A 42 11.40 -46.35 23.75
N ALA A 43 11.78 -45.55 24.71
CA ALA A 43 12.52 -46.03 25.90
C ALA A 43 11.63 -46.60 27.00
N GLY A 44 10.30 -46.66 26.84
CA GLY A 44 9.35 -47.15 27.83
C GLY A 44 9.22 -46.28 29.09
N ARG A 45 9.66 -45.02 29.08
CA ARG A 45 9.66 -44.09 30.23
C ARG A 45 8.33 -43.34 30.31
N HIS A 46 7.25 -44.03 30.66
CA HIS A 46 5.87 -43.46 30.62
C HIS A 46 5.67 -42.27 31.56
N GLU A 47 6.34 -42.22 32.72
CA GLU A 47 6.22 -41.07 33.64
C GLU A 47 6.82 -39.77 33.03
N ALA A 48 7.91 -39.88 32.28
CA ALA A 48 8.53 -38.74 31.60
C ALA A 48 7.63 -38.13 30.54
N ILE A 49 6.76 -38.95 29.89
CA ILE A 49 5.84 -38.49 28.85
C ILE A 49 4.87 -37.44 29.39
N TYR A 50 4.34 -37.63 30.62
CA TYR A 50 3.40 -36.67 31.21
C TYR A 50 4.06 -35.33 31.51
N SER A 51 5.29 -35.34 32.02
CA SER A 51 6.01 -34.08 32.31
C SER A 51 6.43 -33.35 31.05
N ILE A 52 6.95 -34.04 30.03
CA ILE A 52 7.35 -33.46 28.75
C ILE A 52 6.11 -32.97 27.99
N GLY A 53 5.00 -33.73 28.00
CA GLY A 53 3.73 -33.32 27.41
C GLY A 53 3.16 -32.08 28.07
N ALA A 54 3.26 -31.95 29.40
CA ALA A 54 2.88 -30.72 30.11
C ALA A 54 3.72 -29.50 29.66
N TRP A 55 5.03 -29.67 29.51
CA TRP A 55 5.92 -28.63 28.97
C TRP A 55 5.54 -28.26 27.51
N LEU A 56 5.27 -29.24 26.66
CA LEU A 56 4.83 -29.00 25.29
C LEU A 56 3.55 -28.15 25.23
N ILE A 57 2.56 -28.49 26.08
CA ILE A 57 1.33 -27.70 26.20
C ILE A 57 1.64 -26.31 26.73
N GLY A 58 2.47 -26.18 27.75
CA GLY A 58 2.87 -24.90 28.32
C GLY A 58 3.52 -23.97 27.28
N VAL A 59 4.48 -24.51 26.53
CA VAL A 59 5.13 -23.76 25.42
C VAL A 59 4.14 -23.37 24.34
N ALA A 60 3.20 -24.28 23.97
CA ALA A 60 2.17 -23.97 22.99
C ALA A 60 1.23 -22.84 23.47
N LEU A 61 0.85 -22.84 24.75
CA LEU A 61 0.05 -21.78 25.36
C LEU A 61 0.79 -20.43 25.39
N VAL A 62 2.10 -20.43 25.71
CA VAL A 62 2.94 -19.22 25.63
C VAL A 62 2.93 -18.68 24.18
N GLY A 63 3.10 -19.55 23.19
CA GLY A 63 3.06 -19.15 21.77
C GLY A 63 1.69 -18.58 21.35
N LEU A 64 0.60 -19.20 21.82
CA LEU A 64 -0.77 -18.74 21.57
C LEU A 64 -1.01 -17.34 22.15
N VAL A 65 -0.67 -17.15 23.43
CA VAL A 65 -0.83 -15.84 24.11
C VAL A 65 0.06 -14.79 23.45
N ALA A 66 1.34 -15.10 23.22
CA ALA A 66 2.27 -14.19 22.55
C ALA A 66 1.79 -13.80 21.14
N GLY A 67 1.26 -14.76 20.38
CA GLY A 67 0.67 -14.51 19.06
C GLY A 67 -0.55 -13.61 19.13
N GLY A 68 -1.49 -13.86 20.06
CA GLY A 68 -2.67 -13.04 20.27
C GLY A 68 -2.32 -11.60 20.66
N VAL A 69 -1.42 -11.45 21.63
CA VAL A 69 -0.93 -10.11 22.04
C VAL A 69 -0.22 -9.40 20.91
N ASN A 70 0.60 -10.10 20.11
CA ASN A 70 1.27 -9.51 18.94
C ASN A 70 0.28 -8.97 17.90
N VAL A 71 -0.80 -9.70 17.61
CA VAL A 71 -1.85 -9.24 16.68
C VAL A 71 -2.50 -7.95 17.18
N ILE A 72 -2.82 -7.86 18.49
CA ILE A 72 -3.39 -6.66 19.10
C ILE A 72 -2.43 -5.48 19.02
N LEU A 73 -1.14 -5.70 19.37
CA LEU A 73 -0.12 -4.65 19.30
C LEU A 73 0.11 -4.16 17.86
N ALA A 74 0.22 -5.08 16.90
CA ALA A 74 0.37 -4.75 15.51
C ALA A 74 -0.82 -3.94 14.97
N ALA A 75 -2.05 -4.32 15.34
CA ALA A 75 -3.26 -3.59 14.99
C ALA A 75 -3.27 -2.19 15.62
N TYR A 76 -2.89 -2.07 16.90
CA TYR A 76 -2.81 -0.79 17.59
C TYR A 76 -1.81 0.16 16.91
N ILE A 77 -0.60 -0.33 16.60
CA ILE A 77 0.44 0.45 15.89
C ILE A 77 -0.07 0.86 14.50
N ALA A 78 -0.63 -0.06 13.73
CA ALA A 78 -1.10 0.21 12.38
C ALA A 78 -2.24 1.23 12.36
N GLN A 79 -3.21 1.12 13.28
CA GLN A 79 -4.31 2.06 13.42
C GLN A 79 -3.81 3.44 13.88
N GLY A 80 -2.91 3.48 14.87
CA GLY A 80 -2.33 4.73 15.36
C GLY A 80 -1.58 5.47 14.25
N VAL A 81 -0.68 4.79 13.53
CA VAL A 81 0.04 5.38 12.39
C VAL A 81 -0.90 5.85 11.28
N SER A 82 -1.97 5.08 11.00
CA SER A 82 -2.99 5.46 10.02
C SER A 82 -3.77 6.72 10.44
N SER A 83 -4.11 6.83 11.72
CA SER A 83 -4.76 8.01 12.31
C SER A 83 -3.90 9.25 12.21
N ASP A 84 -2.62 9.13 12.62
CA ASP A 84 -1.65 10.24 12.57
C ASP A 84 -1.40 10.72 11.14
N LEU A 85 -1.29 9.79 10.18
CA LEU A 85 -1.12 10.14 8.76
C LEU A 85 -2.37 10.83 8.19
N ARG A 86 -3.56 10.40 8.62
CA ARG A 86 -4.82 11.00 8.19
C ARG A 86 -4.96 12.42 8.72
N GLU A 87 -4.61 12.63 9.98
CA GLU A 87 -4.59 13.95 10.59
C GLU A 87 -3.59 14.88 9.90
N ASP A 88 -2.34 14.44 9.69
CA ASP A 88 -1.31 15.23 9.01
C ASP A 88 -1.73 15.59 7.58
N ALA A 89 -2.25 14.61 6.81
CA ALA A 89 -2.71 14.83 5.45
C ALA A 89 -3.89 15.82 5.41
N PHE A 90 -4.84 15.68 6.33
CA PHE A 90 -5.97 16.58 6.41
C PHE A 90 -5.53 18.00 6.77
N ARG A 91 -4.69 18.17 7.80
CA ARG A 91 -4.11 19.47 8.17
C ARG A 91 -3.36 20.11 6.99
N LYS A 92 -2.55 19.32 6.27
CA LYS A 92 -1.80 19.83 5.11
C LYS A 92 -2.73 20.25 3.97
N ILE A 93 -3.76 19.47 3.67
CA ILE A 93 -4.76 19.82 2.63
C ILE A 93 -5.49 21.12 2.98
N GLN A 94 -5.76 21.39 4.27
CA GLN A 94 -6.38 22.65 4.70
C GLN A 94 -5.47 23.88 4.44
N THR A 95 -4.17 23.69 4.29
CA THR A 95 -3.25 24.78 3.91
C THR A 95 -3.13 24.99 2.40
N PHE A 96 -3.74 24.12 1.58
CA PHE A 96 -3.64 24.19 0.13
C PHE A 96 -4.39 25.39 -0.43
N SER A 97 -3.77 26.03 -1.42
CA SER A 97 -4.44 27.01 -2.26
C SER A 97 -5.38 26.31 -3.25
N TYR A 98 -6.26 27.07 -3.87
CA TYR A 98 -7.19 26.54 -4.88
C TYR A 98 -6.44 25.88 -6.05
N ALA A 99 -5.30 26.42 -6.46
CA ALA A 99 -4.43 25.84 -7.49
C ALA A 99 -3.89 24.45 -7.11
N ASN A 100 -3.53 24.25 -5.83
CA ASN A 100 -3.12 22.91 -5.35
C ASN A 100 -4.27 21.90 -5.44
N ILE A 101 -5.48 22.31 -5.00
CA ILE A 101 -6.67 21.44 -5.04
C ILE A 101 -7.03 21.08 -6.49
N GLU A 102 -6.91 22.00 -7.41
CA GLU A 102 -7.17 21.78 -8.84
C GLU A 102 -6.15 20.80 -9.45
N ARG A 103 -4.85 20.98 -9.15
CA ARG A 103 -3.78 20.09 -9.56
C ARG A 103 -3.99 18.64 -9.07
N PHE A 104 -4.36 18.45 -7.82
CA PHE A 104 -4.57 17.12 -7.25
C PHE A 104 -5.93 16.53 -7.60
N ASN A 105 -6.93 17.34 -7.89
CA ASN A 105 -8.36 16.99 -7.95
C ASN A 105 -8.92 16.55 -6.59
N ALA A 106 -10.00 17.15 -6.15
CA ALA A 106 -10.62 16.88 -4.84
C ALA A 106 -10.94 15.38 -4.63
N GLY A 107 -11.47 14.71 -5.68
CA GLY A 107 -11.75 13.27 -5.61
C GLY A 107 -10.50 12.43 -5.37
N ASN A 108 -9.36 12.80 -5.97
CA ASN A 108 -8.08 12.10 -5.75
C ASN A 108 -7.56 12.32 -4.32
N LEU A 109 -7.69 13.52 -3.76
CA LEU A 109 -7.32 13.79 -2.36
C LEU A 109 -8.13 12.93 -1.39
N VAL A 110 -9.43 12.75 -1.62
CA VAL A 110 -10.27 11.85 -0.82
C VAL A 110 -9.80 10.41 -0.93
N VAL A 111 -9.48 9.91 -2.13
CA VAL A 111 -8.93 8.56 -2.33
C VAL A 111 -7.60 8.39 -1.60
N ARG A 112 -6.73 9.40 -1.62
CA ARG A 112 -5.44 9.38 -0.88
C ARG A 112 -5.68 9.29 0.62
N MET A 113 -6.59 10.07 1.18
CA MET A 113 -6.92 10.08 2.62
C MET A 113 -7.61 8.80 3.10
N THR A 114 -8.29 8.09 2.22
CA THR A 114 -9.04 6.87 2.56
C THR A 114 -8.26 5.62 2.13
N ASN A 115 -8.23 5.33 0.84
CA ASN A 115 -7.68 4.09 0.32
C ASN A 115 -6.15 3.99 0.48
N ASP A 116 -5.39 5.06 0.16
CA ASP A 116 -3.94 5.00 0.25
C ASP A 116 -3.47 4.87 1.69
N ILE A 117 -4.08 5.59 2.64
CA ILE A 117 -3.75 5.44 4.06
C ILE A 117 -4.10 4.04 4.56
N ASN A 118 -5.21 3.44 4.10
CA ASN A 118 -5.56 2.06 4.45
C ASN A 118 -4.54 1.04 3.88
N GLN A 119 -3.98 1.28 2.68
CA GLN A 119 -2.90 0.43 2.15
C GLN A 119 -1.62 0.54 3.00
N ILE A 120 -1.28 1.74 3.48
CA ILE A 120 -0.16 1.94 4.40
C ILE A 120 -0.42 1.23 5.72
N GLN A 121 -1.63 1.35 6.28
CA GLN A 121 -2.04 0.65 7.49
C GLN A 121 -1.88 -0.87 7.37
N ASN A 122 -2.37 -1.47 6.27
CA ASN A 122 -2.24 -2.90 6.01
C ASN A 122 -0.77 -3.33 5.88
N MET A 123 0.06 -2.51 5.23
CA MET A 123 1.50 -2.75 5.15
C MET A 123 2.15 -2.71 6.54
N VAL A 124 1.87 -1.71 7.36
CA VAL A 124 2.41 -1.61 8.74
C VAL A 124 1.98 -2.80 9.58
N MET A 125 0.69 -3.17 9.54
CA MET A 125 0.18 -4.33 10.25
C MET A 125 0.90 -5.62 9.83
N MET A 126 1.10 -5.83 8.53
CA MET A 126 1.81 -6.99 8.00
C MET A 126 3.29 -7.02 8.42
N VAL A 127 3.96 -5.88 8.46
CA VAL A 127 5.35 -5.78 8.90
C VAL A 127 5.50 -6.31 10.33
N PHE A 128 4.64 -5.88 11.25
CA PHE A 128 4.70 -6.30 12.66
C PHE A 128 4.19 -7.72 12.91
N GLN A 129 3.25 -8.22 12.10
CA GLN A 129 2.71 -9.58 12.29
C GLN A 129 3.53 -10.65 11.60
N ILE A 130 4.06 -10.38 10.40
CA ILE A 130 4.59 -11.44 9.53
C ILE A 130 6.04 -11.18 9.13
N LEU A 131 6.38 -9.97 8.67
CA LEU A 131 7.67 -9.69 8.05
C LEU A 131 8.84 -9.94 9.02
N PHE A 132 8.71 -9.57 10.28
CA PHE A 132 9.74 -9.86 11.30
C PHE A 132 9.75 -11.33 11.73
N ARG A 133 8.60 -11.99 11.71
CA ARG A 133 8.47 -13.39 12.12
C ARG A 133 9.15 -14.34 11.14
N LEU A 134 9.00 -14.12 9.83
CA LEU A 134 9.47 -15.09 8.83
C LEU A 134 11.01 -15.29 8.84
N PRO A 135 11.85 -14.24 8.83
CA PRO A 135 13.30 -14.44 8.92
C PRO A 135 13.74 -15.15 10.20
N LEU A 136 13.13 -14.78 11.34
CA LEU A 136 13.44 -15.42 12.62
C LEU A 136 13.08 -16.91 12.61
N LEU A 137 11.90 -17.25 12.08
CA LEU A 137 11.45 -18.63 11.96
C LEU A 137 12.32 -19.43 10.98
N PHE A 138 12.68 -18.84 9.83
CA PHE A 138 13.55 -19.49 8.84
C PHE A 138 14.94 -19.79 9.41
N ILE A 139 15.59 -18.78 9.97
CA ILE A 139 16.94 -18.92 10.53
C ILE A 139 16.92 -19.89 11.73
N GLY A 140 15.94 -19.75 12.61
CA GLY A 140 15.80 -20.62 13.78
C GLY A 140 15.54 -22.08 13.39
N SER A 141 14.63 -22.33 12.44
CA SER A 141 14.36 -23.69 11.94
C SER A 141 15.57 -24.29 11.23
N PHE A 142 16.32 -23.48 10.44
CA PHE A 142 17.54 -23.94 9.79
C PHE A 142 18.60 -24.36 10.80
N ILE A 143 18.89 -23.50 11.79
CA ILE A 143 19.90 -23.81 12.84
C ILE A 143 19.52 -25.04 13.61
N LEU A 144 18.25 -25.16 14.06
CA LEU A 144 17.79 -26.28 14.84
C LEU A 144 17.73 -27.57 14.02
N ALA A 145 17.35 -27.52 12.75
CA ALA A 145 17.37 -28.68 11.86
C ALA A 145 18.79 -29.23 11.68
N VAL A 146 19.77 -28.34 11.46
CA VAL A 146 21.19 -28.73 11.36
C VAL A 146 21.71 -29.26 12.69
N HIS A 147 21.31 -28.70 13.84
CA HIS A 147 21.70 -29.19 15.14
C HIS A 147 21.11 -30.59 15.47
N THR A 148 19.85 -30.81 15.04
CA THR A 148 19.14 -32.09 15.30
C THR A 148 19.71 -33.24 14.49
N LEU A 149 19.99 -33.05 13.19
CA LEU A 149 20.60 -34.03 12.29
C LEU A 149 21.71 -33.38 11.45
N PRO A 150 22.93 -33.23 11.98
CA PRO A 150 24.01 -32.55 11.29
C PRO A 150 24.40 -33.18 9.96
N SER A 151 24.22 -34.49 9.79
CA SER A 151 24.51 -35.21 8.54
C SER A 151 23.60 -34.82 7.37
N LEU A 152 22.44 -34.19 7.65
CA LEU A 152 21.41 -33.87 6.63
C LEU A 152 21.35 -32.37 6.27
N TRP A 153 22.30 -31.54 6.72
CA TRP A 153 22.30 -30.11 6.42
C TRP A 153 22.19 -29.80 4.92
N TRP A 154 22.83 -30.63 4.09
CA TRP A 154 22.83 -30.47 2.62
C TRP A 154 21.45 -30.73 2.01
N VAL A 155 20.59 -31.57 2.60
CA VAL A 155 19.21 -31.81 2.16
C VAL A 155 18.40 -30.51 2.28
N ILE A 156 18.59 -29.78 3.39
CA ILE A 156 17.93 -28.47 3.59
C ILE A 156 18.39 -27.47 2.51
N VAL A 157 19.70 -27.39 2.30
CA VAL A 157 20.26 -26.48 1.27
C VAL A 157 19.77 -26.85 -0.12
N LEU A 158 19.79 -28.13 -0.47
CA LEU A 158 19.28 -28.63 -1.75
C LEU A 158 17.80 -28.25 -1.94
N MET A 159 16.96 -28.50 -0.91
CA MET A 159 15.54 -28.15 -0.94
C MET A 159 15.33 -26.65 -1.14
N VAL A 160 16.04 -25.80 -0.40
CA VAL A 160 15.95 -24.34 -0.50
C VAL A 160 16.37 -23.88 -1.91
N VAL A 161 17.50 -24.38 -2.42
CA VAL A 161 17.99 -24.05 -3.77
C VAL A 161 16.99 -24.46 -4.84
N LEU A 162 16.41 -25.67 -4.75
CA LEU A 162 15.41 -26.15 -5.71
C LEU A 162 14.13 -25.27 -5.67
N ILE A 163 13.66 -24.90 -4.49
CA ILE A 163 12.47 -24.02 -4.36
C ILE A 163 12.77 -22.63 -4.96
N PHE A 164 13.93 -22.04 -4.66
CA PHE A 164 14.29 -20.74 -5.24
C PHE A 164 14.51 -20.81 -6.76
N ALA A 165 15.14 -21.87 -7.26
CA ALA A 165 15.31 -22.10 -8.70
C ALA A 165 13.95 -22.25 -9.39
N LEU A 166 13.05 -23.08 -8.86
CA LEU A 166 11.70 -23.24 -9.37
C LEU A 166 10.93 -21.92 -9.37
N THR A 167 10.96 -21.19 -8.25
CA THR A 167 10.29 -19.89 -8.13
C THR A 167 10.87 -18.88 -9.14
N GLY A 168 12.19 -18.82 -9.27
CA GLY A 168 12.87 -17.93 -10.23
C GLY A 168 12.51 -18.23 -11.68
N ILE A 169 12.50 -19.51 -12.08
CA ILE A 169 12.09 -19.93 -13.41
C ILE A 169 10.62 -19.55 -13.67
N MET A 170 9.74 -19.85 -12.74
CA MET A 170 8.32 -19.54 -12.84
C MET A 170 8.07 -18.02 -12.95
N MET A 171 8.72 -17.22 -12.12
CA MET A 171 8.61 -15.76 -12.18
C MET A 171 9.15 -15.20 -13.50
N GLY A 172 10.25 -15.73 -14.01
CA GLY A 172 10.78 -15.36 -15.32
C GLY A 172 9.82 -15.66 -16.48
N MET A 173 9.15 -16.80 -16.44
CA MET A 173 8.13 -17.17 -17.43
C MET A 173 6.84 -16.37 -17.31
N MET A 174 6.45 -16.02 -16.10
CA MET A 174 5.19 -15.33 -15.82
C MET A 174 5.28 -13.82 -15.99
N GLY A 175 6.46 -13.22 -15.79
CA GLY A 175 6.67 -11.77 -15.88
C GLY A 175 6.11 -11.14 -17.15
N PRO A 176 6.47 -11.62 -18.36
CA PRO A 176 5.92 -11.11 -19.63
C PRO A 176 4.40 -11.30 -19.75
N ARG A 177 3.85 -12.38 -19.19
CA ARG A 177 2.42 -12.66 -19.18
C ARG A 177 1.64 -11.70 -18.29
N PHE A 178 2.19 -11.36 -17.11
CA PHE A 178 1.63 -10.36 -16.23
C PHE A 178 1.64 -8.96 -16.89
N ALA A 179 2.72 -8.60 -17.55
CA ALA A 179 2.79 -7.33 -18.29
C ALA A 179 1.71 -7.26 -19.38
N LYS A 180 1.57 -8.34 -20.19
CA LYS A 180 0.52 -8.43 -21.22
C LYS A 180 -0.89 -8.39 -20.62
N PHE A 181 -1.13 -9.11 -19.52
CA PHE A 181 -2.39 -9.07 -18.78
C PHE A 181 -2.74 -7.64 -18.34
N GLN A 182 -1.78 -6.90 -17.79
CA GLN A 182 -2.00 -5.52 -17.37
C GLN A 182 -2.35 -4.61 -18.55
N THR A 183 -1.64 -4.72 -19.67
CA THR A 183 -1.93 -3.96 -20.89
C THR A 183 -3.34 -4.24 -21.43
N LEU A 184 -3.77 -5.51 -21.43
CA LEU A 184 -5.11 -5.88 -21.86
C LEU A 184 -6.19 -5.36 -20.90
N LEU A 185 -5.92 -5.37 -19.59
CA LEU A 185 -6.82 -4.80 -18.60
C LEU A 185 -7.01 -3.29 -18.79
N GLU A 186 -5.93 -2.56 -19.08
CA GLU A 186 -5.98 -1.14 -19.42
C GLU A 186 -6.78 -0.89 -20.70
N ARG A 187 -6.61 -1.74 -21.73
CA ARG A 187 -7.36 -1.65 -22.98
C ARG A 187 -8.86 -1.91 -22.80
N ILE A 188 -9.24 -2.92 -21.98
CA ILE A 188 -10.65 -3.15 -21.61
C ILE A 188 -11.26 -1.94 -20.91
N ASN A 189 -10.53 -1.38 -19.94
CA ASN A 189 -10.99 -0.19 -19.22
C ASN A 189 -11.14 1.03 -20.16
N ALA A 190 -10.24 1.20 -21.12
CA ALA A 190 -10.33 2.25 -22.12
C ALA A 190 -11.57 2.08 -23.02
N ILE A 191 -11.80 0.87 -23.56
CA ILE A 191 -12.98 0.55 -24.40
C ILE A 191 -14.27 0.79 -23.61
N ALA A 192 -14.35 0.31 -22.36
CA ALA A 192 -15.53 0.51 -21.51
C ALA A 192 -15.79 2.00 -21.25
N LYS A 193 -14.75 2.76 -20.92
CA LYS A 193 -14.84 4.21 -20.65
C LYS A 193 -15.24 5.00 -21.91
N GLU A 194 -14.68 4.65 -23.08
CA GLU A 194 -15.03 5.25 -24.36
C GLU A 194 -16.50 4.98 -24.71
N ASN A 195 -16.94 3.71 -24.59
CA ASN A 195 -18.30 3.30 -24.86
C ASN A 195 -19.32 4.01 -23.95
N LEU A 196 -19.03 4.08 -22.64
CA LEU A 196 -19.91 4.79 -21.69
C LEU A 196 -19.97 6.30 -21.94
N ARG A 197 -18.85 6.92 -22.31
CA ARG A 197 -18.82 8.35 -22.67
C ARG A 197 -19.53 8.63 -23.98
N GLY A 198 -19.35 7.75 -24.96
CA GLY A 198 -19.94 7.85 -26.31
C GLY A 198 -21.28 7.14 -26.46
N VAL A 199 -21.95 6.72 -25.39
CA VAL A 199 -23.16 5.88 -25.44
C VAL A 199 -24.28 6.46 -26.32
N ARG A 200 -24.42 7.77 -26.34
CA ARG A 200 -25.41 8.43 -27.21
C ARG A 200 -25.08 8.23 -28.68
N VAL A 201 -23.81 8.34 -29.06
CA VAL A 201 -23.33 8.11 -30.43
C VAL A 201 -23.52 6.66 -30.82
N VAL A 202 -23.07 5.72 -29.95
CA VAL A 202 -23.26 4.28 -30.19
C VAL A 202 -24.73 3.93 -30.42
N LYS A 203 -25.62 4.47 -29.60
CA LYS A 203 -27.08 4.29 -29.75
C LYS A 203 -27.67 4.93 -31.02
N SER A 204 -27.23 6.13 -31.34
CA SER A 204 -27.71 6.84 -32.53
C SER A 204 -27.34 6.15 -33.84
N PHE A 205 -26.17 5.47 -33.86
CA PHE A 205 -25.66 4.76 -35.03
C PHE A 205 -25.86 3.25 -34.98
N VAL A 206 -26.56 2.72 -33.96
CA VAL A 206 -26.86 1.28 -33.76
C VAL A 206 -25.59 0.43 -33.82
N GLN A 207 -24.52 0.92 -33.15
CA GLN A 207 -23.19 0.29 -33.16
C GLN A 207 -22.93 -0.64 -31.92
N GLU A 208 -23.96 -1.00 -31.17
CA GLU A 208 -23.82 -1.81 -29.96
C GLU A 208 -23.14 -3.16 -30.22
N LYS A 209 -23.50 -3.81 -31.33
CA LYS A 209 -22.94 -5.11 -31.69
C LYS A 209 -21.44 -5.01 -31.98
N GLU A 210 -21.05 -3.96 -32.71
CA GLU A 210 -19.63 -3.72 -33.03
C GLU A 210 -18.82 -3.43 -31.77
N GLN A 211 -19.33 -2.57 -30.87
CA GLN A 211 -18.68 -2.28 -29.60
C GLN A 211 -18.60 -3.51 -28.68
N PHE A 212 -19.65 -4.34 -28.67
CA PHE A 212 -19.65 -5.59 -27.95
C PHE A 212 -18.59 -6.57 -28.49
N ASN A 213 -18.47 -6.72 -29.82
CA ASN A 213 -17.48 -7.56 -30.45
C ASN A 213 -16.05 -7.12 -30.10
N LYS A 214 -15.76 -5.82 -30.17
CA LYS A 214 -14.44 -5.24 -29.77
C LYS A 214 -14.11 -5.53 -28.31
N PHE A 215 -15.11 -5.39 -27.43
CA PHE A 215 -14.93 -5.66 -26.00
C PHE A 215 -14.68 -7.18 -25.77
N THR A 216 -15.45 -8.03 -26.44
CA THR A 216 -15.34 -9.50 -26.31
C THR A 216 -13.99 -10.01 -26.79
N GLU A 217 -13.48 -9.50 -27.95
CA GLU A 217 -12.17 -9.88 -28.48
C GLU A 217 -11.04 -9.63 -27.45
N VAL A 218 -11.01 -8.44 -26.86
CA VAL A 218 -9.98 -8.11 -25.85
C VAL A 218 -10.22 -8.87 -24.56
N SER A 219 -11.49 -9.11 -24.18
CA SER A 219 -11.86 -9.88 -22.99
C SER A 219 -11.42 -11.36 -23.12
N ASP A 220 -11.57 -11.96 -24.30
CA ASP A 220 -11.15 -13.33 -24.56
C ASP A 220 -9.61 -13.46 -24.52
N GLU A 221 -8.89 -12.47 -25.06
CA GLU A 221 -7.43 -12.42 -24.95
C GLU A 221 -6.98 -12.27 -23.49
N LEU A 222 -7.65 -11.40 -22.71
CA LEU A 222 -7.42 -11.23 -21.28
C LEU A 222 -7.67 -12.52 -20.51
N LEU A 223 -8.79 -13.21 -20.80
CA LEU A 223 -9.13 -14.51 -20.23
C LEU A 223 -8.03 -15.55 -20.51
N GLY A 224 -7.53 -15.59 -21.75
CA GLY A 224 -6.42 -16.49 -22.12
C GLY A 224 -5.15 -16.25 -21.29
N GLN A 225 -4.76 -14.97 -21.06
CA GLN A 225 -3.63 -14.65 -20.19
C GLN A 225 -3.90 -15.01 -18.73
N ASN A 226 -5.12 -14.72 -18.24
CA ASN A 226 -5.50 -15.04 -16.86
C ASN A 226 -5.52 -16.54 -16.59
N LEU A 227 -6.03 -17.34 -17.52
CA LEU A 227 -6.01 -18.80 -17.43
C LEU A 227 -4.58 -19.35 -17.44
N TYR A 228 -3.70 -18.84 -18.30
CA TYR A 228 -2.29 -19.24 -18.30
C TYR A 228 -1.62 -18.95 -16.94
N ILE A 229 -1.82 -17.75 -16.41
CA ILE A 229 -1.31 -17.35 -15.09
C ILE A 229 -1.89 -18.27 -14.01
N GLY A 230 -3.21 -18.51 -14.05
CA GLY A 230 -3.90 -19.40 -13.10
C GLY A 230 -3.38 -20.83 -13.14
N TYR A 231 -3.18 -21.40 -14.31
CA TYR A 231 -2.59 -22.75 -14.47
C TYR A 231 -1.16 -22.81 -13.96
N ALA A 232 -0.34 -21.78 -14.25
CA ALA A 232 1.02 -21.73 -13.74
C ALA A 232 1.07 -21.71 -12.21
N PHE A 233 0.22 -20.91 -11.55
CA PHE A 233 0.11 -20.91 -10.08
C PHE A 233 -0.45 -22.23 -9.54
N SER A 234 -1.43 -22.83 -10.21
CA SER A 234 -2.00 -24.10 -9.80
C SER A 234 -0.99 -25.25 -9.82
N VAL A 235 -0.02 -25.19 -10.74
CA VAL A 235 1.05 -26.19 -10.86
C VAL A 235 2.19 -25.88 -9.88
N MET A 236 2.45 -24.63 -9.57
CA MET A 236 3.56 -24.21 -8.71
C MET A 236 3.46 -24.79 -7.29
N GLN A 237 2.25 -24.76 -6.69
CA GLN A 237 2.05 -25.24 -5.32
C GLN A 237 2.31 -26.76 -5.18
N PRO A 238 1.75 -27.65 -6.01
CA PRO A 238 2.09 -29.08 -6.01
C PRO A 238 3.59 -29.37 -6.22
N PHE A 239 4.25 -28.60 -7.10
CA PHE A 239 5.71 -28.76 -7.30
C PHE A 239 6.51 -28.38 -6.05
N MET A 240 6.15 -27.28 -5.38
CA MET A 240 6.79 -26.92 -4.10
C MET A 240 6.58 -28.00 -3.05
N MET A 241 5.37 -28.58 -2.96
CA MET A 241 5.09 -29.71 -2.08
C MET A 241 5.89 -30.95 -2.45
N LEU A 242 6.04 -31.25 -3.76
CA LEU A 242 6.84 -32.38 -4.22
C LEU A 242 8.32 -32.25 -3.83
N VAL A 243 8.90 -31.05 -3.97
CA VAL A 243 10.27 -30.76 -3.50
C VAL A 243 10.37 -30.94 -2.00
N GLY A 244 9.39 -30.42 -1.23
CA GLY A 244 9.35 -30.54 0.24
C GLY A 244 9.21 -32.00 0.69
N TYR A 245 8.23 -32.72 0.19
CA TYR A 245 8.05 -34.15 0.52
C TYR A 245 9.18 -35.02 -0.03
N GLY A 246 9.78 -34.63 -1.16
CA GLY A 246 11.00 -35.28 -1.68
C GLY A 246 12.18 -35.15 -0.70
N ALA A 247 12.36 -33.97 -0.10
CA ALA A 247 13.36 -33.75 0.94
C ALA A 247 13.07 -34.57 2.19
N VAL A 248 11.79 -34.67 2.61
CA VAL A 248 11.36 -35.52 3.72
C VAL A 248 11.64 -36.99 3.42
N PHE A 249 11.21 -37.48 2.26
CA PHE A 249 11.46 -38.88 1.84
C PHE A 249 12.96 -39.18 1.80
N LEU A 250 13.76 -38.30 1.22
CA LEU A 250 15.21 -38.48 1.14
C LEU A 250 15.83 -38.53 2.56
N SER A 251 15.35 -37.70 3.47
CA SER A 251 15.79 -37.70 4.87
C SER A 251 15.45 -39.02 5.56
N ILE A 252 14.24 -39.54 5.39
CA ILE A 252 13.79 -40.81 5.94
C ILE A 252 14.64 -41.97 5.37
N TRP A 253 14.89 -41.96 4.06
CA TRP A 253 15.67 -43.01 3.38
C TRP A 253 17.12 -43.05 3.87
N LEU A 254 17.77 -41.87 4.01
CA LEU A 254 19.16 -41.77 4.49
C LEU A 254 19.30 -42.13 5.97
N VAL A 255 18.31 -41.80 6.78
CA VAL A 255 18.31 -42.10 8.22
C VAL A 255 17.84 -43.51 8.54
N GLY A 256 17.03 -44.12 7.66
CA GLY A 256 16.46 -45.46 7.86
C GLY A 256 17.53 -46.56 8.12
N GLY A 257 18.70 -46.44 7.48
CA GLY A 257 19.84 -47.34 7.76
C GLY A 257 20.48 -47.10 9.16
N MET A 258 20.44 -45.86 9.65
CA MET A 258 20.99 -45.51 11.00
C MET A 258 20.02 -45.91 12.12
N ALA A 259 18.71 -45.89 11.87
CA ALA A 259 17.69 -46.23 12.87
C ALA A 259 17.75 -47.68 13.33
N GLN A 260 18.37 -48.59 12.58
CA GLN A 260 18.59 -49.99 12.97
C GLN A 260 19.63 -50.11 14.10
N SER A 261 20.56 -49.17 14.20
CA SER A 261 21.60 -49.16 15.19
C SER A 261 21.32 -48.23 16.40
N ASP A 262 20.48 -47.19 16.18
CA ASP A 262 20.15 -46.21 17.23
C ASP A 262 18.69 -45.76 17.06
N SER A 263 17.81 -46.15 17.98
CA SER A 263 16.39 -45.80 17.96
C SER A 263 16.11 -44.31 18.26
N SER A 264 17.07 -43.58 18.89
CA SER A 264 16.90 -42.14 19.17
C SER A 264 16.88 -41.27 17.93
N VAL A 265 17.40 -41.78 16.82
CA VAL A 265 17.41 -41.12 15.52
C VAL A 265 15.98 -40.94 14.95
N VAL A 266 15.01 -41.77 15.36
CA VAL A 266 13.61 -41.66 14.94
C VAL A 266 12.95 -40.40 15.48
N GLY A 267 13.18 -40.08 16.77
CA GLY A 267 12.70 -38.83 17.38
C GLY A 267 13.35 -37.59 16.74
N SER A 268 14.65 -37.66 16.48
CA SER A 268 15.41 -36.60 15.80
C SER A 268 14.90 -36.36 14.38
N LEU A 269 14.56 -37.43 13.64
CA LEU A 269 13.99 -37.33 12.32
C LEU A 269 12.60 -36.64 12.31
N ALA A 270 11.75 -36.94 13.30
CA ALA A 270 10.45 -36.29 13.42
C ALA A 270 10.58 -34.75 13.62
N SER A 271 11.51 -34.32 14.47
CA SER A 271 11.81 -32.90 14.66
C SER A 271 12.39 -32.26 13.42
N PHE A 272 13.32 -32.93 12.74
CA PHE A 272 13.92 -32.45 11.51
C PHE A 272 12.87 -32.22 10.41
N VAL A 273 11.93 -33.17 10.22
CA VAL A 273 10.82 -33.05 9.26
C VAL A 273 9.92 -31.86 9.61
N ASN A 274 9.66 -31.60 10.88
CA ASN A 274 8.90 -30.42 11.30
C ASN A 274 9.65 -29.13 10.94
N TYR A 275 10.97 -29.04 11.19
CA TYR A 275 11.78 -27.87 10.81
C TYR A 275 11.81 -27.69 9.28
N LEU A 276 11.93 -28.75 8.49
CA LEU A 276 11.79 -28.67 7.02
C LEU A 276 10.45 -28.07 6.63
N SER A 277 9.36 -28.52 7.23
CA SER A 277 8.00 -28.02 6.96
C SER A 277 7.88 -26.52 7.30
N GLN A 278 8.48 -26.07 8.41
CA GLN A 278 8.51 -24.66 8.77
C GLN A 278 9.31 -23.81 7.78
N ILE A 279 10.45 -24.33 7.28
CA ILE A 279 11.27 -23.65 6.24
C ILE A 279 10.46 -23.51 4.97
N ILE A 280 9.81 -24.59 4.49
CA ILE A 280 8.95 -24.55 3.28
C ILE A 280 7.84 -23.49 3.44
N PHE A 281 7.10 -23.57 4.55
CA PHE A 281 6.03 -22.62 4.86
C PHE A 281 6.53 -21.17 4.83
N THR A 282 7.70 -20.92 5.42
CA THR A 282 8.29 -19.58 5.47
C THR A 282 8.62 -19.04 4.08
N ILE A 283 9.23 -19.88 3.22
CA ILE A 283 9.58 -19.48 1.83
C ILE A 283 8.32 -19.17 1.02
N VAL A 284 7.30 -20.00 1.11
CA VAL A 284 6.01 -19.79 0.43
C VAL A 284 5.36 -18.49 0.88
N MET A 285 5.36 -18.21 2.20
CA MET A 285 4.77 -16.98 2.76
C MET A 285 5.49 -15.71 2.30
N ILE A 286 6.80 -15.71 2.17
CA ILE A 286 7.57 -14.56 1.66
C ILE A 286 7.08 -14.16 0.27
N GLY A 287 6.76 -15.12 -0.59
CA GLY A 287 6.25 -14.87 -1.95
C GLY A 287 4.94 -14.07 -1.98
N PHE A 288 4.05 -14.28 -1.01
CA PHE A 288 2.78 -13.54 -0.94
C PHE A 288 2.89 -12.11 -0.38
N LEU A 289 3.96 -11.80 0.36
CA LEU A 289 4.11 -10.49 1.00
C LEU A 289 4.42 -9.37 0.00
N GLY A 290 5.12 -9.66 -1.08
CA GLY A 290 5.64 -8.65 -2.02
C GLY A 290 4.57 -7.71 -2.57
N ASN A 291 3.39 -8.21 -2.88
CA ASN A 291 2.28 -7.42 -3.44
C ASN A 291 1.74 -6.39 -2.42
N THR A 292 1.54 -6.79 -1.17
CA THR A 292 1.02 -5.86 -0.14
C THR A 292 2.05 -4.80 0.24
N VAL A 293 3.33 -5.17 0.35
CA VAL A 293 4.42 -4.22 0.59
C VAL A 293 4.53 -3.24 -0.58
N SER A 294 4.50 -3.72 -1.82
CA SER A 294 4.57 -2.86 -3.02
C SER A 294 3.43 -1.83 -3.07
N ARG A 295 2.18 -2.27 -2.84
CA ARG A 295 1.03 -1.34 -2.79
C ARG A 295 1.17 -0.32 -1.67
N GLY A 296 1.56 -0.74 -0.48
CA GLY A 296 1.79 0.17 0.64
C GLY A 296 2.89 1.21 0.35
N MET A 297 3.97 0.80 -0.33
CA MET A 297 5.05 1.71 -0.74
C MET A 297 4.58 2.75 -1.76
N ILE A 298 3.80 2.33 -2.77
CA ILE A 298 3.22 3.26 -3.76
C ILE A 298 2.29 4.26 -3.07
N SER A 299 1.40 3.79 -2.19
CA SER A 299 0.49 4.65 -1.44
C SER A 299 1.26 5.61 -0.51
N MET A 300 2.37 5.15 0.08
CA MET A 300 3.24 6.01 0.90
C MET A 300 3.89 7.14 0.07
N MET A 301 4.32 6.86 -1.16
CA MET A 301 4.84 7.91 -2.06
C MET A 301 3.77 8.95 -2.39
N ARG A 302 2.52 8.53 -2.63
CA ARG A 302 1.40 9.43 -2.91
C ARG A 302 1.02 10.31 -1.72
N ILE A 303 1.02 9.75 -0.52
CA ILE A 303 0.76 10.54 0.71
C ILE A 303 1.91 11.49 0.97
N ARG A 304 3.16 11.05 0.76
CA ARG A 304 4.33 11.92 0.88
C ARG A 304 4.26 13.10 -0.08
N GLU A 305 3.83 12.89 -1.33
CA GLU A 305 3.62 13.98 -2.29
C GLU A 305 2.66 15.05 -1.75
N VAL A 306 1.56 14.64 -1.09
CA VAL A 306 0.62 15.59 -0.46
C VAL A 306 1.30 16.35 0.68
N LEU A 307 2.00 15.65 1.57
CA LEU A 307 2.64 16.26 2.74
C LEU A 307 3.79 17.22 2.38
N ASP A 308 4.55 16.89 1.34
CA ASP A 308 5.71 17.65 0.88
C ASP A 308 5.30 18.82 -0.07
N THR A 309 4.05 18.86 -0.54
CA THR A 309 3.59 19.93 -1.45
C THR A 309 3.39 21.23 -0.69
N GLU A 310 4.11 22.27 -1.09
CA GLU A 310 3.90 23.61 -0.55
C GLU A 310 2.65 24.27 -1.15
N PRO A 311 1.95 25.13 -0.39
CA PRO A 311 0.87 25.95 -0.92
C PRO A 311 1.38 26.80 -2.09
N ALA A 312 0.69 26.76 -3.24
CA ALA A 312 1.06 27.54 -4.41
C ALA A 312 0.90 29.06 -4.17
N MET A 313 0.14 29.43 -3.16
CA MET A 313 -0.13 30.80 -2.77
C MET A 313 -0.25 30.88 -1.25
N THR A 314 0.30 31.93 -0.67
CA THR A 314 0.19 32.23 0.76
C THR A 314 -0.22 33.69 0.95
N PHE A 315 -1.00 33.95 2.00
CA PHE A 315 -1.31 35.33 2.43
C PHE A 315 -0.21 35.81 3.34
N LYS A 316 0.04 37.13 3.30
CA LYS A 316 0.92 37.81 4.26
C LYS A 316 0.22 37.92 5.61
N ASP A 317 0.96 37.70 6.67
CA ASP A 317 0.47 37.91 8.03
C ASP A 317 0.49 39.46 8.35
N LEU A 318 -0.60 40.11 7.99
CA LEU A 318 -0.81 41.53 8.14
C LEU A 318 -2.06 41.79 9.00
N PRO A 319 -2.14 42.89 9.74
CA PRO A 319 -3.36 43.24 10.44
C PRO A 319 -4.51 43.48 9.47
N ASP A 320 -5.72 43.11 9.90
CA ASP A 320 -6.92 43.35 9.13
C ASP A 320 -7.24 44.85 9.06
N GLU A 321 -7.64 45.31 7.88
CA GLU A 321 -8.04 46.68 7.59
C GLU A 321 -9.33 46.70 6.77
N ASP A 322 -9.99 47.86 6.76
CA ASP A 322 -11.16 48.08 5.92
C ASP A 322 -10.72 48.70 4.60
N LEU A 323 -11.09 48.04 3.46
CA LEU A 323 -10.79 48.55 2.13
C LEU A 323 -12.04 49.15 1.48
N GLU A 324 -11.83 50.22 0.70
CA GLU A 324 -12.87 50.78 -0.16
C GLU A 324 -13.21 49.79 -1.29
N GLY A 325 -14.48 49.69 -1.69
CA GLY A 325 -14.97 48.76 -2.67
C GLY A 325 -14.66 49.14 -4.13
N SER A 326 -13.50 49.73 -4.43
CA SER A 326 -13.00 49.91 -5.80
C SER A 326 -12.19 48.72 -6.26
N LEU A 327 -12.21 48.40 -7.55
CA LEU A 327 -11.47 47.30 -8.15
C LEU A 327 -10.73 47.75 -9.38
N SER A 328 -9.43 47.44 -9.49
CA SER A 328 -8.61 47.72 -10.67
C SER A 328 -7.85 46.47 -11.12
N PHE A 329 -7.90 46.19 -12.42
CA PHE A 329 -7.06 45.21 -13.10
C PHE A 329 -6.05 45.97 -13.97
N GLU A 330 -4.75 45.71 -13.78
CA GLU A 330 -3.68 46.37 -14.51
C GLU A 330 -2.81 45.34 -15.24
N ASN A 331 -2.98 45.23 -16.58
CA ASN A 331 -2.24 44.35 -17.45
C ASN A 331 -2.23 42.86 -17.00
N VAL A 332 -3.36 42.35 -16.51
CA VAL A 332 -3.46 41.04 -15.91
C VAL A 332 -3.44 39.95 -16.98
N THR A 333 -2.45 39.06 -16.87
CA THR A 333 -2.35 37.81 -17.64
C THR A 333 -2.42 36.63 -16.70
N PHE A 334 -3.29 35.65 -17.01
CA PHE A 334 -3.50 34.46 -16.20
C PHE A 334 -3.64 33.19 -17.02
N THR A 335 -2.89 32.15 -16.60
CA THR A 335 -2.94 30.78 -17.14
C THR A 335 -3.22 29.82 -15.99
N TYR A 336 -4.16 28.87 -16.18
CA TYR A 336 -4.37 27.82 -15.20
C TYR A 336 -3.16 26.88 -15.14
N PRO A 337 -2.86 26.26 -13.98
CA PRO A 337 -1.71 25.35 -13.83
C PRO A 337 -1.76 24.12 -14.76
N THR A 338 -2.95 23.78 -15.30
CA THR A 338 -3.18 22.65 -16.20
C THR A 338 -3.14 23.03 -17.67
N ASP A 339 -3.12 24.32 -17.99
CA ASP A 339 -3.26 24.83 -19.36
C ASP A 339 -1.93 25.41 -19.86
N GLU A 340 -1.68 25.31 -21.16
CA GLU A 340 -0.50 25.88 -21.83
C GLU A 340 -0.72 27.30 -22.34
N GLU A 341 -1.97 27.68 -22.60
CA GLU A 341 -2.32 28.99 -23.13
C GLU A 341 -2.98 29.89 -22.07
N PRO A 342 -2.73 31.21 -22.10
CA PRO A 342 -3.32 32.13 -21.16
C PRO A 342 -4.84 32.26 -21.37
N MET A 343 -5.60 32.05 -20.30
CA MET A 343 -7.06 32.24 -20.28
C MET A 343 -7.45 33.72 -20.28
N LEU A 344 -6.66 34.57 -19.61
CA LEU A 344 -6.77 36.02 -19.65
C LEU A 344 -5.44 36.58 -20.13
N LYS A 345 -5.47 37.53 -21.06
CA LYS A 345 -4.27 38.13 -21.63
C LYS A 345 -4.38 39.64 -21.61
N ASN A 346 -3.50 40.29 -20.86
CA ASN A 346 -3.35 41.76 -20.79
C ASN A 346 -4.66 42.50 -20.49
N VAL A 347 -5.42 42.03 -19.48
CA VAL A 347 -6.72 42.60 -19.13
C VAL A 347 -6.50 43.82 -18.22
N THR A 348 -7.09 44.96 -18.63
CA THR A 348 -7.01 46.24 -17.89
C THR A 348 -8.37 46.91 -17.84
N PHE A 349 -8.89 47.22 -16.65
CA PHE A 349 -10.10 47.98 -16.39
C PHE A 349 -10.20 48.43 -14.96
N ASP A 350 -11.02 49.42 -14.69
CA ASP A 350 -11.30 49.99 -13.38
C ASP A 350 -12.80 49.98 -13.08
N ILE A 351 -13.16 49.72 -11.81
CA ILE A 351 -14.53 49.76 -11.29
C ILE A 351 -14.54 50.67 -10.07
N ALA A 352 -15.36 51.69 -10.11
CA ALA A 352 -15.54 52.62 -9.00
C ALA A 352 -16.42 52.02 -7.88
N PRO A 353 -16.27 52.52 -6.62
CA PRO A 353 -17.10 52.07 -5.51
C PRO A 353 -18.58 52.23 -5.79
N GLY A 354 -19.40 51.19 -5.47
CA GLY A 354 -20.85 51.19 -5.69
C GLY A 354 -21.30 50.98 -7.15
N GLN A 355 -20.36 50.81 -8.07
CA GLN A 355 -20.68 50.55 -9.47
C GLN A 355 -21.08 49.10 -9.71
N MET A 356 -22.14 48.86 -10.48
CA MET A 356 -22.53 47.55 -10.97
C MET A 356 -21.97 47.31 -12.35
N VAL A 357 -21.25 46.20 -12.54
CA VAL A 357 -20.61 45.86 -13.83
C VAL A 357 -21.11 44.52 -14.35
N GLY A 358 -21.56 44.45 -15.59
CA GLY A 358 -21.94 43.23 -16.27
C GLY A 358 -20.79 42.71 -17.13
N VAL A 359 -20.38 41.44 -16.93
CA VAL A 359 -19.37 40.76 -17.75
C VAL A 359 -20.04 39.80 -18.71
N VAL A 360 -19.99 40.13 -20.01
CA VAL A 360 -20.63 39.34 -21.10
C VAL A 360 -19.57 38.77 -22.04
N GLY A 361 -19.87 37.62 -22.64
CA GLY A 361 -18.96 36.96 -23.59
C GLY A 361 -19.35 35.51 -23.83
N ALA A 362 -18.77 34.87 -24.84
CA ALA A 362 -18.96 33.45 -25.14
C ALA A 362 -18.52 32.53 -24.02
N THR A 363 -18.97 31.27 -24.06
CA THR A 363 -18.44 30.23 -23.18
C THR A 363 -16.94 30.06 -23.45
N GLY A 364 -16.13 29.99 -22.37
CA GLY A 364 -14.67 29.93 -22.50
C GLY A 364 -13.96 31.30 -22.59
N ALA A 365 -14.67 32.44 -22.59
CA ALA A 365 -14.07 33.79 -22.69
C ALA A 365 -13.39 34.28 -21.38
N GLY A 366 -13.22 33.45 -20.37
CA GLY A 366 -12.52 33.81 -19.13
C GLY A 366 -13.35 34.56 -18.08
N LYS A 367 -14.72 34.68 -18.24
CA LYS A 367 -15.58 35.40 -17.26
C LYS A 367 -15.49 34.85 -15.84
N SER A 368 -15.57 33.54 -15.68
CA SER A 368 -15.45 32.88 -14.36
C SER A 368 -14.04 33.00 -13.80
N THR A 369 -13.02 32.95 -14.66
CA THR A 369 -11.62 33.13 -14.28
C THR A 369 -11.38 34.53 -13.71
N LEU A 370 -11.91 35.54 -14.39
CA LEU A 370 -11.85 36.92 -13.92
C LEU A 370 -12.49 37.08 -12.52
N ALA A 371 -13.68 36.49 -12.34
CA ALA A 371 -14.37 36.53 -11.04
C ALA A 371 -13.61 35.77 -9.94
N GLN A 372 -12.89 34.69 -10.28
CA GLN A 372 -12.09 33.90 -9.31
C GLN A 372 -10.79 34.58 -8.89
N LEU A 373 -10.24 35.46 -9.71
CA LEU A 373 -9.04 36.23 -9.39
C LEU A 373 -9.31 37.32 -8.37
N ILE A 374 -10.51 37.90 -8.32
CA ILE A 374 -10.87 38.98 -7.40
C ILE A 374 -10.75 38.57 -5.92
N PRO A 375 -11.33 37.42 -5.46
CA PRO A 375 -11.14 36.92 -4.10
C PRO A 375 -9.78 36.25 -3.90
N ARG A 376 -8.86 36.36 -4.84
CA ARG A 376 -7.53 35.77 -4.84
C ARG A 376 -7.57 34.23 -4.62
N LEU A 377 -8.39 33.52 -5.42
CA LEU A 377 -8.33 32.05 -5.48
C LEU A 377 -7.09 31.59 -6.25
N PHE A 378 -6.57 32.45 -7.14
CA PHE A 378 -5.31 32.31 -7.87
C PHE A 378 -4.60 33.65 -7.91
N ASP A 379 -3.28 33.62 -8.05
CA ASP A 379 -2.47 34.80 -8.33
C ASP A 379 -2.21 34.87 -9.85
N PRO A 380 -2.33 36.08 -10.49
CA PRO A 380 -1.97 36.25 -11.87
C PRO A 380 -0.46 36.13 -12.08
N GLN A 381 -0.03 35.63 -13.25
CA GLN A 381 1.39 35.54 -13.58
C GLN A 381 1.98 36.90 -13.92
N GLU A 382 1.18 37.78 -14.55
CA GLU A 382 1.58 39.14 -14.90
C GLU A 382 0.50 40.14 -14.51
N GLY A 383 0.93 41.37 -14.24
CA GLY A 383 0.04 42.46 -13.83
C GLY A 383 -0.32 42.46 -12.36
N SER A 384 -1.26 43.32 -12.01
CA SER A 384 -1.75 43.49 -10.63
C SER A 384 -3.26 43.66 -10.57
N ILE A 385 -3.84 43.16 -9.47
CA ILE A 385 -5.25 43.35 -9.12
C ILE A 385 -5.30 44.10 -7.82
N LYS A 386 -5.99 45.25 -7.81
CA LYS A 386 -6.07 46.14 -6.67
C LYS A 386 -7.49 46.30 -6.17
N ILE A 387 -7.69 46.31 -4.86
CA ILE A 387 -8.95 46.60 -4.18
C ILE A 387 -8.69 47.75 -3.20
N GLY A 388 -9.49 48.78 -3.27
CA GLY A 388 -9.23 50.01 -2.47
C GLY A 388 -7.85 50.62 -2.72
N GLY A 389 -7.33 50.48 -3.95
CA GLY A 389 -6.00 50.95 -4.37
C GLY A 389 -4.82 50.07 -3.90
N LYS A 390 -5.06 49.00 -3.12
CA LYS A 390 -4.01 48.07 -2.66
C LYS A 390 -4.01 46.76 -3.46
N ASP A 391 -2.81 46.26 -3.82
CA ASP A 391 -2.66 44.97 -4.46
C ASP A 391 -3.19 43.86 -3.56
N ILE A 392 -3.99 42.95 -4.08
CA ILE A 392 -4.55 41.82 -3.33
C ILE A 392 -3.48 40.89 -2.75
N ARG A 393 -2.24 40.93 -3.24
CA ARG A 393 -1.08 40.19 -2.72
C ARG A 393 -0.49 40.85 -1.45
N ASP A 394 -0.83 42.11 -1.19
CA ASP A 394 -0.31 42.92 -0.10
C ASP A 394 -1.35 43.19 1.02
N VAL A 395 -2.43 42.43 1.03
CA VAL A 395 -3.46 42.49 2.08
C VAL A 395 -3.54 41.17 2.84
N SER A 396 -4.04 41.22 4.09
CA SER A 396 -4.29 40.02 4.87
C SER A 396 -5.45 39.16 4.26
N GLU A 397 -5.48 37.89 4.59
CA GLU A 397 -6.61 37.03 4.21
C GLU A 397 -7.93 37.51 4.80
N GLY A 398 -7.89 37.94 6.09
CA GLY A 398 -9.06 38.48 6.80
C GLY A 398 -9.64 39.71 6.11
N THR A 399 -8.79 40.67 5.74
CA THR A 399 -9.18 41.88 4.97
C THR A 399 -9.87 41.50 3.65
N LEU A 400 -9.25 40.60 2.88
CA LEU A 400 -9.77 40.23 1.56
C LEU A 400 -11.13 39.50 1.67
N ARG A 401 -11.25 38.55 2.62
CA ARG A 401 -12.49 37.79 2.86
C ARG A 401 -13.64 38.66 3.39
N LYS A 402 -13.31 39.72 4.15
CA LYS A 402 -14.29 40.70 4.66
C LYS A 402 -14.78 41.62 3.54
N THR A 403 -13.88 41.98 2.61
CA THR A 403 -14.18 42.95 1.55
C THR A 403 -14.83 42.32 0.33
N VAL A 404 -14.45 41.06 -0.03
CA VAL A 404 -14.86 40.39 -1.23
C VAL A 404 -15.63 39.10 -0.92
N SER A 405 -16.83 38.99 -1.49
CA SER A 405 -17.61 37.75 -1.48
C SER A 405 -17.86 37.25 -2.89
N ILE A 406 -17.81 35.95 -3.12
CA ILE A 406 -18.11 35.32 -4.40
C ILE A 406 -19.27 34.33 -4.25
N VAL A 407 -20.21 34.37 -5.19
CA VAL A 407 -21.25 33.37 -5.33
C VAL A 407 -20.88 32.44 -6.49
N LEU A 408 -20.57 31.20 -6.17
CA LEU A 408 -20.17 30.22 -7.19
C LEU A 408 -21.38 29.74 -7.99
N GLN A 409 -21.17 29.40 -9.26
CA GLN A 409 -22.21 28.89 -10.19
C GLN A 409 -22.80 27.55 -9.71
N ARG A 410 -22.02 26.72 -9.03
CA ARG A 410 -22.49 25.54 -8.31
C ARG A 410 -22.31 25.79 -6.82
N ALA A 411 -23.42 25.96 -6.11
CA ALA A 411 -23.42 25.87 -4.65
C ALA A 411 -23.18 24.39 -4.28
N ILE A 412 -22.29 24.17 -3.31
CA ILE A 412 -22.02 22.84 -2.74
C ILE A 412 -23.19 22.43 -1.88
#